data_2902d3491fde6ff832f6490f3d94aab1
#
_entry.id   2902d3491fde6ff832f6490f3d94aab1
#
_cell.length_a   1.000
_cell.length_b   1.000
_cell.length_c   1.000
_cell.angle_alpha   90.00
_cell.angle_beta   90.00
_cell.angle_gamma   90.00
#
_symmetry.space_group_name_H-M   'P 1'
#
loop_
_entity.id
_entity.type
_entity.pdbx_description
1 polymer ?
#
loop_
_entity_poly.entity_id
_entity_poly.type
_entity_poly.pdbx_seq_one_letter_code
_entity_poly.pdbx_strand_id
1 'polypeptide(L)'
;NYLPKPSLTFHPLQFLSIILLIPGMQFFSGYLTSAVSLLFPNWLSQYEKLMETAGLDSDIELFMFIYAVILGPVCEELVFRGVTMRLVRRALPFWAANLMQAVLFGIFHMNWIQGIYAFVLGLVLGWICEKGGSIYFSMFFHILFNFWGTIIGPLLNNLKETDLLGIIIFLFTIVSLVLGFSLFRLGTKWRDQKAARLMAAPDHDDHFEAAE
;
A
#
# COMPACT_ATOMS: atom_id res chain seq x y z
N ASN A 1 7.43 2.18 -24.85
CA ASN A 1 7.98 3.06 -23.79
C ASN A 1 7.04 3.06 -22.60
N TYR A 2 7.14 2.03 -21.74
CA TYR A 2 6.25 1.83 -20.61
C TYR A 2 6.93 2.20 -19.25
N LEU A 3 7.91 3.05 -19.24
CA LEU A 3 8.35 3.65 -18.01
C LEU A 3 7.50 4.91 -17.82
N PRO A 4 6.61 4.97 -16.80
CA PRO A 4 6.05 6.25 -16.45
C PRO A 4 7.23 7.19 -16.20
N LYS A 5 7.29 8.29 -16.95
CA LYS A 5 8.26 9.35 -16.64
C LYS A 5 8.06 9.64 -15.15
N PRO A 6 9.12 9.64 -14.32
CA PRO A 6 8.96 10.01 -12.93
C PRO A 6 8.28 11.37 -12.93
N SER A 7 7.04 11.41 -12.47
CA SER A 7 6.35 12.69 -12.34
C SER A 7 7.05 13.41 -11.21
N LEU A 8 7.85 14.40 -11.52
CA LEU A 8 8.56 15.24 -10.56
C LEU A 8 7.60 16.06 -9.65
N THR A 9 6.30 15.95 -9.88
CA THR A 9 5.28 16.67 -9.13
C THR A 9 4.41 15.72 -8.33
N PHE A 10 4.62 15.66 -7.02
CA PHE A 10 3.72 15.03 -6.06
C PHE A 10 2.58 15.99 -5.71
N HIS A 11 1.39 15.45 -5.46
CA HIS A 11 0.28 16.24 -4.95
C HIS A 11 0.03 15.90 -3.48
N PRO A 12 -0.05 16.88 -2.55
CA PRO A 12 -0.23 16.63 -1.11
C PRO A 12 -1.44 15.74 -0.79
N LEU A 13 -2.50 15.83 -1.59
CA LEU A 13 -3.70 15.01 -1.44
C LEU A 13 -3.42 13.51 -1.59
N GLN A 14 -2.40 13.11 -2.35
CA GLN A 14 -2.01 11.70 -2.47
C GLN A 14 -1.42 11.17 -1.17
N PHE A 15 -0.63 11.97 -0.44
CA PHE A 15 -0.11 11.58 0.88
C PHE A 15 -1.21 11.53 1.93
N LEU A 16 -2.09 12.53 1.97
CA LEU A 16 -3.24 12.53 2.87
C LEU A 16 -4.14 11.33 2.63
N SER A 17 -4.39 10.97 1.37
CA SER A 17 -5.21 9.81 1.03
C SER A 17 -4.56 8.49 1.46
N ILE A 18 -3.23 8.37 1.38
CA ILE A 18 -2.50 7.21 1.89
C ILE A 18 -2.71 7.08 3.41
N ILE A 19 -2.53 8.16 4.16
CA ILE A 19 -2.74 8.16 5.62
C ILE A 19 -4.17 7.72 5.97
N LEU A 20 -5.16 8.18 5.21
CA LEU A 20 -6.56 7.76 5.40
C LEU A 20 -6.81 6.30 5.01
N LEU A 21 -6.12 5.77 4.00
CA LEU A 21 -6.27 4.37 3.56
C LEU A 21 -5.72 3.37 4.58
N ILE A 22 -4.69 3.73 5.36
CA ILE A 22 -4.03 2.79 6.28
C ILE A 22 -5.00 2.15 7.27
N PRO A 23 -5.75 2.90 8.10
CA PRO A 23 -6.67 2.28 9.06
C PRO A 23 -7.75 1.44 8.36
N GLY A 24 -8.30 1.92 7.24
CA GLY A 24 -9.28 1.16 6.47
C GLY A 24 -8.72 -0.17 5.97
N MET A 25 -7.52 -0.19 5.43
CA MET A 25 -6.88 -1.42 4.95
C MET A 25 -6.48 -2.36 6.10
N GLN A 26 -6.07 -1.83 7.26
CA GLN A 26 -5.74 -2.63 8.43
C GLN A 26 -6.97 -3.36 8.98
N PHE A 27 -8.06 -2.63 9.24
CA PHE A 27 -9.30 -3.24 9.69
C PHE A 27 -9.88 -4.21 8.66
N PHE A 28 -9.82 -3.86 7.38
CA PHE A 28 -10.24 -4.77 6.31
C PHE A 28 -9.42 -6.08 6.31
N SER A 29 -8.10 -6.00 6.46
CA SER A 29 -7.23 -7.17 6.57
C SER A 29 -7.56 -7.99 7.83
N GLY A 30 -7.89 -7.35 8.94
CA GLY A 30 -8.37 -8.00 10.16
C GLY A 30 -9.68 -8.77 9.93
N TYR A 31 -10.67 -8.16 9.28
CA TYR A 31 -11.93 -8.85 8.92
C TYR A 31 -11.68 -10.03 7.98
N LEU A 32 -10.79 -9.87 7.01
CA LEU A 32 -10.43 -10.96 6.10
C LEU A 32 -9.75 -12.11 6.84
N THR A 33 -8.81 -11.81 7.72
CA THR A 33 -8.15 -12.78 8.59
C THR A 33 -9.17 -13.52 9.46
N SER A 34 -10.07 -12.80 10.13
CA SER A 34 -11.13 -13.37 10.95
C SER A 34 -12.05 -14.28 10.15
N ALA A 35 -12.49 -13.86 8.97
CA ALA A 35 -13.34 -14.67 8.10
C ALA A 35 -12.66 -15.97 7.64
N VAL A 36 -11.38 -15.90 7.27
CA VAL A 36 -10.58 -17.07 6.88
C VAL A 36 -10.36 -17.99 8.08
N SER A 37 -10.10 -17.45 9.26
CA SER A 37 -9.88 -18.22 10.49
C SER A 37 -11.11 -18.98 10.96
N LEU A 38 -12.32 -18.47 10.71
CA LEU A 38 -13.58 -19.17 10.98
C LEU A 38 -13.71 -20.43 10.11
N LEU A 39 -13.22 -20.40 8.87
CA LEU A 39 -13.27 -21.51 7.94
C LEU A 39 -12.10 -22.49 8.15
N PHE A 40 -10.93 -21.98 8.55
CA PHE A 40 -9.68 -22.71 8.66
C PHE A 40 -8.95 -22.40 9.98
N PRO A 41 -9.45 -22.84 11.15
CA PRO A 41 -8.86 -22.49 12.46
C PRO A 41 -7.38 -22.88 12.59
N ASN A 42 -6.97 -23.99 11.97
CA ASN A 42 -5.58 -24.46 12.00
C ASN A 42 -4.61 -23.51 11.30
N TRP A 43 -5.09 -22.70 10.34
CA TRP A 43 -4.25 -21.72 9.66
C TRP A 43 -3.93 -20.53 10.58
N LEU A 44 -4.88 -20.15 11.43
CA LEU A 44 -4.68 -19.11 12.43
C LEU A 44 -3.59 -19.51 13.42
N SER A 45 -3.67 -20.71 14.00
CA SER A 45 -2.65 -21.18 14.95
C SER A 45 -1.25 -21.31 14.33
N GLN A 46 -1.16 -21.66 13.05
CA GLN A 46 0.12 -21.66 12.32
C GLN A 46 0.65 -20.23 12.12
N TYR A 47 -0.24 -19.28 11.84
CA TYR A 47 0.12 -17.88 11.69
C TYR A 47 0.62 -17.27 13.01
N GLU A 48 -0.11 -17.50 14.11
CA GLU A 48 0.27 -17.04 15.46
C GLU A 48 1.64 -17.60 15.87
N LYS A 49 1.85 -18.91 15.67
CA LYS A 49 3.17 -19.54 15.93
C LYS A 49 4.28 -18.94 15.07
N LEU A 50 4.00 -18.59 13.82
CA LEU A 50 4.96 -17.92 12.94
C LEU A 50 5.33 -16.54 13.50
N MET A 51 4.36 -15.74 13.94
CA MET A 51 4.59 -14.41 14.53
C MET A 51 5.39 -14.50 15.82
N GLU A 52 5.06 -15.44 16.72
CA GLU A 52 5.80 -15.72 17.93
C GLU A 52 7.26 -16.11 17.62
N THR A 53 7.47 -17.08 16.71
CA THR A 53 8.80 -17.55 16.33
C THR A 53 9.65 -16.44 15.69
N ALA A 54 9.01 -15.51 14.96
CA ALA A 54 9.66 -14.36 14.36
C ALA A 54 9.91 -13.21 15.35
N GLY A 55 9.44 -13.32 16.61
CA GLY A 55 9.56 -12.25 17.61
C GLY A 55 8.75 -11.00 17.26
N LEU A 56 7.58 -11.19 16.64
CA LEU A 56 6.68 -10.12 16.19
C LEU A 56 5.41 -10.02 17.04
N ASP A 57 5.29 -10.79 18.13
CA ASP A 57 4.08 -10.93 18.91
C ASP A 57 4.00 -10.04 20.16
N SER A 58 5.14 -9.73 20.81
CA SER A 58 5.13 -8.95 22.06
C SER A 58 6.28 -7.93 22.11
N ASP A 59 7.44 -8.31 22.58
CA ASP A 59 8.59 -7.41 22.76
C ASP A 59 9.49 -7.42 21.52
N ILE A 60 9.03 -6.75 20.46
CA ILE A 60 9.77 -6.70 19.20
C ILE A 60 11.12 -5.99 19.38
N GLU A 61 12.20 -6.70 19.09
CA GLU A 61 13.55 -6.12 19.11
C GLU A 61 13.69 -5.03 18.03
N LEU A 62 14.48 -4.00 18.31
CA LEU A 62 14.68 -2.87 17.41
C LEU A 62 15.13 -3.31 16.00
N PHE A 63 16.01 -4.32 15.91
CA PHE A 63 16.46 -4.82 14.62
C PHE A 63 15.32 -5.47 13.83
N MET A 64 14.49 -6.31 14.49
CA MET A 64 13.35 -6.95 13.86
C MET A 64 12.29 -5.91 13.45
N PHE A 65 12.07 -4.88 14.30
CA PHE A 65 11.20 -3.76 13.95
C PHE A 65 11.66 -3.04 12.68
N ILE A 66 12.94 -2.67 12.60
CA ILE A 66 13.48 -2.00 11.40
C ILE A 66 13.33 -2.91 10.16
N TYR A 67 13.61 -4.20 10.33
CA TYR A 67 13.45 -5.17 9.25
C TYR A 67 11.98 -5.29 8.80
N ALA A 68 11.07 -5.57 9.72
CA ALA A 68 9.66 -5.84 9.38
C ALA A 68 8.92 -4.59 8.88
N VAL A 69 9.26 -3.40 9.40
CA VAL A 69 8.53 -2.16 9.09
C VAL A 69 9.15 -1.38 7.93
N ILE A 70 10.47 -1.45 7.75
CA ILE A 70 11.16 -0.61 6.76
C ILE A 70 11.83 -1.44 5.68
N LEU A 71 12.80 -2.29 6.05
CA LEU A 71 13.65 -2.98 5.08
C LEU A 71 12.88 -4.00 4.25
N GLY A 72 12.04 -4.82 4.89
CA GLY A 72 11.16 -5.78 4.22
C GLY A 72 10.28 -5.10 3.18
N PRO A 73 9.41 -4.15 3.57
CA PRO A 73 8.58 -3.39 2.64
C PRO A 73 9.35 -2.75 1.48
N VAL A 74 10.50 -2.13 1.73
CA VAL A 74 11.31 -1.53 0.66
C VAL A 74 11.81 -2.59 -0.33
N CYS A 75 12.38 -3.70 0.16
CA CYS A 75 12.85 -4.79 -0.68
C CYS A 75 11.71 -5.43 -1.48
N GLU A 76 10.57 -5.68 -0.83
CA GLU A 76 9.39 -6.26 -1.46
C GLU A 76 8.81 -5.35 -2.54
N GLU A 77 8.70 -4.05 -2.31
CA GLU A 77 8.25 -3.11 -3.34
C GLU A 77 9.21 -3.07 -4.53
N LEU A 78 10.52 -3.09 -4.29
CA LEU A 78 11.49 -3.16 -5.38
C LEU A 78 11.31 -4.43 -6.24
N VAL A 79 11.11 -5.58 -5.61
CA VAL A 79 10.92 -6.86 -6.30
C VAL A 79 9.56 -6.88 -7.03
N PHE A 80 8.46 -6.63 -6.33
CA PHE A 80 7.12 -6.86 -6.87
C PHE A 80 6.62 -5.71 -7.76
N ARG A 81 6.88 -4.44 -7.41
CA ARG A 81 6.44 -3.26 -8.20
C ARG A 81 7.56 -2.73 -9.09
N GLY A 82 8.78 -2.75 -8.57
CA GLY A 82 9.97 -2.29 -9.32
C GLY A 82 10.36 -3.21 -10.46
N VAL A 83 10.37 -4.52 -10.24
CA VAL A 83 10.80 -5.51 -11.24
C VAL A 83 9.61 -6.27 -11.82
N THR A 84 8.93 -7.09 -11.00
CA THR A 84 7.92 -8.06 -11.48
C THR A 84 6.80 -7.36 -12.26
N MET A 85 6.11 -6.41 -11.65
CA MET A 85 5.01 -5.71 -12.32
C MET A 85 5.46 -5.00 -13.58
N ARG A 86 6.64 -4.34 -13.57
CA ARG A 86 7.16 -3.64 -14.76
C ARG A 86 7.51 -4.59 -15.90
N LEU A 87 8.10 -5.76 -15.61
CA LEU A 87 8.39 -6.76 -16.64
C LEU A 87 7.11 -7.30 -17.25
N VAL A 88 6.14 -7.71 -16.43
CA VAL A 88 4.85 -8.24 -16.88
C VAL A 88 4.05 -7.20 -17.67
N ARG A 89 4.14 -5.93 -17.29
CA ARG A 89 3.49 -4.81 -18.01
C ARG A 89 4.00 -4.60 -19.44
N ARG A 90 5.14 -5.16 -19.81
CA ARG A 90 5.61 -5.13 -21.21
C ARG A 90 4.77 -5.99 -22.14
N ALA A 91 4.14 -7.04 -21.60
CA ALA A 91 3.35 -8.01 -22.35
C ALA A 91 1.85 -7.96 -22.04
N LEU A 92 1.46 -7.54 -20.83
CA LEU A 92 0.08 -7.62 -20.35
C LEU A 92 -0.48 -6.24 -19.95
N PRO A 93 -1.82 -6.07 -20.01
CA PRO A 93 -2.48 -4.88 -19.51
C PRO A 93 -2.30 -4.76 -17.99
N PHE A 94 -2.51 -3.54 -17.46
CA PHE A 94 -2.26 -3.23 -16.04
C PHE A 94 -2.90 -4.25 -15.09
N TRP A 95 -4.19 -4.53 -15.24
CA TRP A 95 -4.89 -5.39 -14.28
C TRP A 95 -4.38 -6.83 -14.25
N ALA A 96 -3.98 -7.37 -15.40
CA ALA A 96 -3.38 -8.70 -15.47
C ALA A 96 -1.99 -8.72 -14.82
N ALA A 97 -1.17 -7.70 -15.06
CA ALA A 97 0.14 -7.56 -14.43
C ALA A 97 0.02 -7.33 -12.91
N ASN A 98 -0.96 -6.52 -12.50
CA ASN A 98 -1.23 -6.26 -11.09
C ASN A 98 -1.72 -7.52 -10.36
N LEU A 99 -2.62 -8.28 -10.98
CA LEU A 99 -3.09 -9.56 -10.45
C LEU A 99 -1.92 -10.55 -10.29
N MET A 100 -1.10 -10.70 -11.33
CA MET A 100 0.03 -11.63 -11.31
C MET A 100 1.05 -11.31 -10.21
N GLN A 101 1.46 -10.03 -10.10
CA GLN A 101 2.40 -9.64 -9.05
C GLN A 101 1.78 -9.79 -7.65
N ALA A 102 0.47 -9.53 -7.48
CA ALA A 102 -0.21 -9.69 -6.20
C ALA A 102 -0.33 -11.16 -5.77
N VAL A 103 -0.59 -12.07 -6.72
CA VAL A 103 -0.56 -13.52 -6.45
C VAL A 103 0.83 -13.96 -6.01
N LEU A 104 1.87 -13.55 -6.72
CA LEU A 104 3.26 -13.88 -6.35
C LEU A 104 3.63 -13.27 -5.00
N PHE A 105 3.16 -12.06 -4.69
CA PHE A 105 3.35 -11.40 -3.41
C PHE A 105 2.69 -12.17 -2.26
N GLY A 106 1.46 -12.65 -2.44
CA GLY A 106 0.78 -13.50 -1.46
C GLY A 106 1.50 -14.83 -1.24
N ILE A 107 1.93 -15.51 -2.31
CA ILE A 107 2.67 -16.79 -2.24
C ILE A 107 4.02 -16.60 -1.53
N PHE A 108 4.70 -15.50 -1.76
CA PHE A 108 6.00 -15.18 -1.15
C PHE A 108 5.97 -15.22 0.38
N HIS A 109 4.84 -14.91 1.00
CA HIS A 109 4.69 -14.94 2.46
C HIS A 109 4.65 -16.36 3.08
N MET A 110 4.52 -17.41 2.27
CA MET A 110 4.61 -18.81 2.70
C MET A 110 3.67 -19.22 3.86
N ASN A 111 2.65 -18.42 4.12
CA ASN A 111 1.62 -18.65 5.14
C ASN A 111 0.25 -18.30 4.55
N TRP A 112 -0.76 -19.16 4.78
CA TRP A 112 -2.07 -18.99 4.15
C TRP A 112 -2.82 -17.73 4.61
N ILE A 113 -2.84 -17.47 5.91
CA ILE A 113 -3.48 -16.26 6.46
C ILE A 113 -2.77 -15.02 5.91
N GLN A 114 -1.46 -14.97 6.06
CA GLN A 114 -0.65 -13.83 5.59
C GLN A 114 -0.73 -13.69 4.07
N GLY A 115 -0.66 -14.79 3.34
CA GLY A 115 -0.72 -14.79 1.88
C GLY A 115 -2.02 -14.23 1.33
N ILE A 116 -3.16 -14.53 1.98
CA ILE A 116 -4.47 -14.02 1.54
C ILE A 116 -4.57 -12.51 1.72
N TYR A 117 -4.26 -11.97 2.90
CA TYR A 117 -4.32 -10.52 3.07
C TYR A 117 -3.20 -9.79 2.31
N ALA A 118 -2.00 -10.39 2.19
CA ALA A 118 -0.91 -9.86 1.38
C ALA A 118 -1.28 -9.81 -0.11
N PHE A 119 -1.98 -10.81 -0.63
CA PHE A 119 -2.52 -10.77 -2.00
C PHE A 119 -3.42 -9.54 -2.21
N VAL A 120 -4.38 -9.30 -1.31
CA VAL A 120 -5.26 -8.12 -1.43
C VAL A 120 -4.47 -6.81 -1.27
N LEU A 121 -3.58 -6.74 -0.29
CA LEU A 121 -2.65 -5.62 -0.11
C LEU A 121 -1.81 -5.41 -1.38
N GLY A 122 -1.34 -6.49 -1.99
CA GLY A 122 -0.58 -6.50 -3.23
C GLY A 122 -1.29 -5.81 -4.39
N LEU A 123 -2.60 -6.07 -4.54
CA LEU A 123 -3.44 -5.41 -5.54
C LEU A 123 -3.52 -3.89 -5.30
N VAL A 124 -3.67 -3.48 -4.05
CA VAL A 124 -3.76 -2.06 -3.66
C VAL A 124 -2.41 -1.36 -3.88
N LEU A 125 -1.32 -1.96 -3.45
CA LEU A 125 0.04 -1.43 -3.63
C LEU A 125 0.40 -1.25 -5.11
N GLY A 126 0.07 -2.25 -5.95
CA GLY A 126 0.27 -2.14 -7.39
C GLY A 126 -0.59 -1.04 -8.03
N TRP A 127 -1.83 -0.87 -7.54
CA TRP A 127 -2.70 0.22 -7.99
C TRP A 127 -2.18 1.60 -7.55
N ILE A 128 -1.70 1.74 -6.30
CA ILE A 128 -1.09 2.98 -5.79
C ILE A 128 0.16 3.31 -6.60
N CYS A 129 1.04 2.33 -6.86
CA CYS A 129 2.25 2.52 -7.67
C CYS A 129 1.92 3.01 -9.08
N GLU A 130 0.96 2.37 -9.77
CA GLU A 130 0.55 2.73 -11.13
C GLU A 130 -0.11 4.12 -11.18
N LYS A 131 -1.10 4.37 -10.32
CA LYS A 131 -1.83 5.64 -10.30
C LYS A 131 -1.00 6.78 -9.71
N GLY A 132 -0.18 6.49 -8.73
CA GLY A 132 0.79 7.44 -8.17
C GLY A 132 1.89 7.82 -9.15
N GLY A 133 2.18 6.96 -10.13
CA GLY A 133 3.26 7.15 -11.09
C GLY A 133 4.65 7.00 -10.48
N SER A 134 4.73 6.47 -9.25
CA SER A 134 5.99 6.27 -8.54
C SER A 134 5.88 5.13 -7.53
N ILE A 135 6.93 4.31 -7.45
CA ILE A 135 7.07 3.25 -6.46
C ILE A 135 7.16 3.79 -5.02
N TYR A 136 7.57 5.04 -4.85
CA TYR A 136 7.67 5.65 -3.52
C TYR A 136 6.33 5.78 -2.82
N PHE A 137 5.21 5.92 -3.55
CA PHE A 137 3.87 5.94 -2.95
C PHE A 137 3.49 4.57 -2.38
N SER A 138 3.78 3.48 -3.10
CA SER A 138 3.51 2.14 -2.60
C SER A 138 4.47 1.75 -1.47
N MET A 139 5.75 2.14 -1.53
CA MET A 139 6.70 1.99 -0.41
C MET A 139 6.20 2.72 0.85
N PHE A 140 5.79 3.97 0.70
CA PHE A 140 5.29 4.77 1.82
C PHE A 140 4.03 4.16 2.45
N PHE A 141 3.08 3.75 1.61
CA PHE A 141 1.89 3.04 2.09
C PHE A 141 2.27 1.74 2.82
N HIS A 142 3.15 0.92 2.23
CA HIS A 142 3.53 -0.38 2.78
C HIS A 142 4.25 -0.25 4.13
N ILE A 143 5.18 0.69 4.25
CA ILE A 143 5.86 1.01 5.51
C ILE A 143 4.85 1.41 6.58
N LEU A 144 3.91 2.32 6.27
CA LEU A 144 2.88 2.74 7.23
C LEU A 144 1.91 1.60 7.57
N PHE A 145 1.59 0.74 6.62
CA PHE A 145 0.75 -0.43 6.86
C PHE A 145 1.42 -1.39 7.85
N ASN A 146 2.69 -1.73 7.64
CA ASN A 146 3.43 -2.60 8.56
C ASN A 146 3.67 -1.92 9.92
N PHE A 147 3.96 -0.62 9.94
CA PHE A 147 4.06 0.14 11.20
C PHE A 147 2.76 0.07 12.01
N TRP A 148 1.61 0.26 11.35
CA TRP A 148 0.32 0.14 12.03
C TRP A 148 0.12 -1.27 12.59
N GLY A 149 0.32 -2.30 11.79
CA GLY A 149 0.15 -3.70 12.22
C GLY A 149 1.06 -4.08 13.40
N THR A 150 2.28 -3.54 13.41
CA THR A 150 3.29 -3.86 14.42
C THR A 150 3.11 -3.05 15.72
N ILE A 151 2.68 -1.80 15.66
CA ILE A 151 2.62 -0.91 16.83
C ILE A 151 1.18 -0.56 17.22
N ILE A 152 0.38 -0.07 16.26
CA ILE A 152 -0.96 0.46 16.55
C ILE A 152 -1.95 -0.67 16.79
N GLY A 153 -1.89 -1.74 15.98
CA GLY A 153 -2.79 -2.89 16.10
C GLY A 153 -2.77 -3.51 17.51
N PRO A 154 -1.60 -3.91 18.07
CA PRO A 154 -1.51 -4.44 19.43
C PRO A 154 -2.04 -3.50 20.50
N LEU A 155 -1.84 -2.19 20.36
CA LEU A 155 -2.41 -1.21 21.28
C LEU A 155 -3.95 -1.18 21.25
N LEU A 156 -4.54 -1.32 20.06
CA LEU A 156 -6.00 -1.34 19.90
C LEU A 156 -6.63 -2.63 20.44
N ASN A 157 -5.92 -3.77 20.40
CA ASN A 157 -6.40 -5.04 20.95
C ASN A 157 -6.69 -5.00 22.45
N ASN A 158 -6.15 -4.02 23.18
CA ASN A 158 -6.43 -3.80 24.60
C ASN A 158 -7.78 -3.08 24.86
N LEU A 159 -8.45 -2.58 23.82
CA LEU A 159 -9.76 -1.94 23.97
C LEU A 159 -10.83 -3.01 24.21
N LYS A 160 -11.74 -2.75 25.16
CA LYS A 160 -12.88 -3.63 25.37
C LYS A 160 -13.78 -3.62 24.15
N GLU A 161 -13.94 -4.78 23.54
CA GLU A 161 -14.89 -4.97 22.44
C GLU A 161 -16.33 -4.81 22.94
N THR A 162 -17.09 -4.00 22.25
CA THR A 162 -18.54 -3.86 22.38
C THR A 162 -19.16 -3.90 21.01
N ASP A 163 -20.40 -4.39 20.89
CA ASP A 163 -21.11 -4.42 19.61
C ASP A 163 -21.15 -3.06 18.92
N LEU A 164 -21.36 -2.01 19.72
CA LEU A 164 -21.37 -0.63 19.23
C LEU A 164 -20.01 -0.23 18.64
N LEU A 165 -18.91 -0.55 19.34
CA LEU A 165 -17.56 -0.26 18.86
C LEU A 165 -17.27 -1.02 17.57
N GLY A 166 -17.66 -2.29 17.45
CA GLY A 166 -17.55 -3.09 16.25
C GLY A 166 -18.25 -2.46 15.04
N ILE A 167 -19.50 -1.99 15.24
CA ILE A 167 -20.26 -1.29 14.19
C ILE A 167 -19.55 0.01 13.77
N ILE A 168 -19.07 0.81 14.73
CA ILE A 168 -18.36 2.05 14.44
C ILE A 168 -17.09 1.78 13.62
N ILE A 169 -16.28 0.79 14.01
CA ILE A 169 -15.05 0.42 13.29
C ILE A 169 -15.39 -0.08 11.87
N PHE A 170 -16.45 -0.87 11.73
CA PHE A 170 -16.89 -1.36 10.41
C PHE A 170 -17.29 -0.20 9.48
N LEU A 171 -18.13 0.72 9.95
CA LEU A 171 -18.53 1.89 9.17
C LEU A 171 -17.33 2.81 8.86
N PHE A 172 -16.46 3.03 9.85
CA PHE A 172 -15.21 3.78 9.66
C PHE A 172 -14.32 3.14 8.60
N THR A 173 -14.20 1.81 8.57
CA THR A 173 -13.43 1.08 7.55
C THR A 173 -13.95 1.41 6.15
N ILE A 174 -15.26 1.33 5.94
CA ILE A 174 -15.87 1.64 4.63
C ILE A 174 -15.59 3.09 4.23
N VAL A 175 -15.83 4.05 5.15
CA VAL A 175 -15.60 5.47 4.89
C VAL A 175 -14.13 5.75 4.57
N SER A 176 -13.21 5.19 5.36
CA SER A 176 -11.77 5.33 5.19
C SER A 176 -11.30 4.82 3.81
N LEU A 177 -11.77 3.64 3.39
CA LEU A 177 -11.44 3.08 2.08
C LEU A 177 -12.01 3.93 0.95
N VAL A 178 -13.31 4.28 1.00
CA VAL A 178 -13.98 5.06 -0.06
C VAL A 178 -13.33 6.44 -0.21
N LEU A 179 -13.12 7.14 0.90
CA LEU A 179 -12.49 8.48 0.88
C LEU A 179 -11.03 8.38 0.43
N GLY A 180 -10.26 7.45 0.98
CA GLY A 180 -8.86 7.29 0.65
C GLY A 180 -8.64 7.00 -0.84
N PHE A 181 -9.34 6.03 -1.42
CA PHE A 181 -9.24 5.75 -2.86
C PHE A 181 -9.73 6.91 -3.73
N SER A 182 -10.81 7.59 -3.32
CA SER A 182 -11.36 8.73 -4.06
C SER A 182 -10.40 9.93 -4.06
N LEU A 183 -9.84 10.27 -2.89
CA LEU A 183 -8.87 11.35 -2.75
C LEU A 183 -7.56 11.05 -3.47
N PHE A 184 -7.09 9.79 -3.47
CA PHE A 184 -5.90 9.42 -4.22
C PHE A 184 -6.10 9.62 -5.72
N ARG A 185 -7.25 9.20 -6.26
CA ARG A 185 -7.61 9.45 -7.67
C ARG A 185 -7.69 10.94 -8.00
N LEU A 186 -8.30 11.72 -7.11
CA LEU A 186 -8.41 13.17 -7.29
C LEU A 186 -7.04 13.84 -7.29
N GLY A 187 -6.17 13.51 -6.34
CA GLY A 187 -4.79 13.98 -6.26
C GLY A 187 -3.98 13.61 -7.50
N THR A 188 -4.15 12.40 -8.03
CA THR A 188 -3.55 11.95 -9.29
C THR A 188 -4.03 12.81 -10.46
N LYS A 189 -5.34 13.05 -10.59
CA LYS A 189 -5.91 13.88 -11.65
C LYS A 189 -5.35 15.32 -11.61
N TRP A 190 -5.27 15.92 -10.42
CA TRP A 190 -4.74 17.29 -10.27
C TRP A 190 -3.26 17.37 -10.56
N ARG A 191 -2.47 16.36 -10.16
CA ARG A 191 -1.06 16.24 -10.53
C ARG A 191 -0.88 16.22 -12.04
N ASP A 192 -1.65 15.37 -12.74
CA ASP A 192 -1.54 15.19 -14.19
C ASP A 192 -1.96 16.46 -14.94
N GLN A 193 -2.99 17.15 -14.48
CA GLN A 193 -3.40 18.46 -15.02
C GLN A 193 -2.32 19.52 -14.82
N LYS A 194 -1.68 19.57 -13.66
CA LYS A 194 -0.57 20.50 -13.39
C LYS A 194 0.62 20.22 -14.29
N ALA A 195 1.00 18.95 -14.45
CA ALA A 195 2.09 18.54 -15.34
C ALA A 195 1.80 18.93 -16.81
N ALA A 196 0.57 18.71 -17.28
CA ALA A 196 0.17 19.10 -18.63
C ALA A 196 0.25 20.62 -18.86
N ARG A 197 -0.16 21.43 -17.88
CA ARG A 197 -0.07 22.89 -17.95
C ARG A 197 1.39 23.38 -18.01
N LEU A 198 2.29 22.78 -17.22
CA LEU A 198 3.70 23.11 -17.22
C LEU A 198 4.38 22.78 -18.56
N MET A 199 3.97 21.67 -19.21
CA MET A 199 4.50 21.28 -20.53
C MET A 199 3.92 22.13 -21.68
N ALA A 200 2.76 22.77 -21.49
CA ALA A 200 2.11 23.62 -22.48
C ALA A 200 2.50 25.11 -22.32
N ALA A 201 3.20 25.48 -21.26
CA ALA A 201 3.69 26.85 -21.08
C ALA A 201 4.80 27.13 -22.11
N PRO A 202 4.75 28.26 -22.85
CA PRO A 202 5.82 28.63 -23.80
C PRO A 202 7.14 28.82 -23.05
N ASP A 203 8.24 28.38 -23.69
CA ASP A 203 9.59 28.57 -23.19
C ASP A 203 9.87 30.10 -23.13
N HIS A 204 10.10 30.63 -21.97
CA HIS A 204 10.28 32.06 -21.74
C HIS A 204 11.72 32.56 -22.07
N ASP A 205 12.56 31.67 -22.69
CA ASP A 205 13.97 31.99 -22.95
C ASP A 205 14.24 32.71 -24.27
N ASP A 206 13.22 33.06 -25.10
CA ASP A 206 13.43 33.71 -26.41
C ASP A 206 13.58 35.25 -26.35
N HIS A 207 13.82 35.86 -25.19
CA HIS A 207 13.96 37.35 -25.09
C HIS A 207 15.36 37.87 -24.77
N PHE A 208 16.42 37.08 -25.00
CA PHE A 208 17.80 37.59 -24.80
C PHE A 208 18.66 37.73 -26.08
N GLU A 209 18.08 37.61 -27.28
CA GLU A 209 18.82 37.92 -28.53
C GLU A 209 18.10 39.01 -29.35
N ALA A 210 18.16 40.26 -28.95
CA ALA A 210 18.00 41.40 -29.85
C ALA A 210 18.40 42.72 -29.14
N ALA A 211 19.67 42.84 -28.78
CA ALA A 211 20.28 44.14 -28.42
C ALA A 211 21.77 44.09 -28.74
N GLU A 212 22.12 44.14 -30.04
CA GLU A 212 23.36 44.67 -30.57
C GLU A 212 23.07 45.65 -31.73
#